data_a29b87f47f4669270fcbad5582da8e05
#
_entry.id   a29b87f47f4669270fcbad5582da8e05
#
_cell.length_a   1.000
_cell.length_b   1.000
_cell.length_c   1.000
_cell.angle_alpha   90.00
_cell.angle_beta   90.00
_cell.angle_gamma   90.00
#
_symmetry.space_group_name_H-M   'P 1'
#
loop_
_entity.id
_entity.type
_entity.pdbx_description
1 polymer ?
#
loop_
_entity_poly.entity_id
_entity_poly.type
_entity_poly.pdbx_seq_one_letter_code
_entity_poly.pdbx_strand_id
1 'polypeptide(L)'
;MKRIIVMVLKNILFVPYYWIMLNWYAAHVDNYTEEQRYAMLKKIDHAANRGGNLCIQSYGVENIPSQNGFIFYPNHQGLYDVLAIMEVCPVPFSVVAKKEVGNVPFLKQVFACMKAFLIDRDDIKQ
;
A
#
# COMPACT_ATOMS: atom_id res chain seq x y z
N MET A 1 4.78 16.86 5.65
CA MET A 1 5.34 16.29 6.88
C MET A 1 4.42 16.42 8.10
N LYS A 2 3.86 17.61 8.45
CA LYS A 2 2.98 17.76 9.62
C LYS A 2 1.80 16.78 9.68
N ARG A 3 1.13 16.49 8.57
CA ARG A 3 0.01 15.54 8.52
C ARG A 3 0.41 14.10 8.84
N ILE A 4 1.59 13.65 8.38
CA ILE A 4 2.09 12.31 8.69
C ILE A 4 2.34 12.16 10.20
N ILE A 5 2.89 13.19 10.84
CA ILE A 5 3.10 13.20 12.30
C ILE A 5 1.74 13.10 13.03
N VAL A 6 0.74 13.86 12.59
CA VAL A 6 -0.62 13.80 13.15
C VAL A 6 -1.24 12.41 12.96
N MET A 7 -1.07 11.79 11.79
CA MET A 7 -1.54 10.42 11.52
C MET A 7 -0.94 9.43 12.52
N VAL A 8 0.39 9.49 12.73
CA VAL A 8 1.09 8.60 13.67
C VAL A 8 0.65 8.87 15.10
N LEU A 9 0.60 10.13 15.54
CA LEU A 9 0.21 10.49 16.91
C LEU A 9 -1.22 10.05 17.24
N LYS A 10 -2.17 10.25 16.34
CA LYS A 10 -3.57 9.81 16.55
C LYS A 10 -3.75 8.30 16.55
N ASN A 11 -2.88 7.58 15.88
CA ASN A 11 -2.91 6.11 15.82
C ASN A 11 -1.87 5.47 16.75
N ILE A 12 -1.19 6.22 17.62
CA ILE A 12 -0.03 5.74 18.38
C ILE A 12 -0.32 4.49 19.21
N LEU A 13 -1.54 4.39 19.76
CA LEU A 13 -1.98 3.21 20.52
C LEU A 13 -2.20 1.98 19.64
N PHE A 14 -2.51 2.18 18.36
CA PHE A 14 -2.76 1.12 17.38
C PHE A 14 -1.54 0.79 16.53
N VAL A 15 -0.53 1.66 16.50
CA VAL A 15 0.70 1.45 15.72
C VAL A 15 1.37 0.11 16.06
N PRO A 16 1.55 -0.29 17.35
CA PRO A 16 2.15 -1.60 17.67
C PRO A 16 1.32 -2.76 17.13
N TYR A 17 -0.01 -2.69 17.24
CA TYR A 17 -0.91 -3.71 16.71
C TYR A 17 -0.77 -3.84 15.19
N TYR A 18 -0.84 -2.73 14.45
CA TYR A 18 -0.69 -2.74 12.99
C TYR A 18 0.70 -3.18 12.56
N TRP A 19 1.75 -2.81 13.31
CA TRP A 19 3.11 -3.24 13.06
C TRP A 19 3.28 -4.76 13.21
N ILE A 20 2.77 -5.34 14.29
CA ILE A 20 2.80 -6.78 14.52
C ILE A 20 2.01 -7.51 13.43
N MET A 21 0.80 -7.05 13.13
CA MET A 21 -0.05 -7.63 12.09
C MET A 21 0.62 -7.58 10.72
N LEU A 22 1.18 -6.45 10.35
CA LEU A 22 1.87 -6.28 9.06
C LEU A 22 3.10 -7.19 8.93
N ASN A 23 3.92 -7.28 9.98
CA ASN A 23 5.07 -8.18 9.99
C ASN A 23 4.65 -9.65 9.93
N TRP A 24 3.59 -10.02 10.63
CA TRP A 24 3.05 -11.38 10.59
C TRP A 24 2.62 -11.77 9.17
N TYR A 25 1.83 -10.92 8.52
CA TYR A 25 1.39 -11.15 7.14
C TYR A 25 2.56 -11.18 6.15
N ALA A 26 3.53 -10.29 6.33
CA ALA A 26 4.73 -10.24 5.48
C ALA A 26 5.61 -11.50 5.64
N ALA A 27 5.71 -12.05 6.87
CA ALA A 27 6.47 -13.27 7.13
C ALA A 27 5.76 -14.55 6.64
N HIS A 28 4.44 -14.50 6.51
CA HIS A 28 3.60 -15.65 6.14
C HIS A 28 2.78 -15.36 4.89
N VAL A 29 3.36 -14.63 3.93
CA VAL A 29 2.66 -14.09 2.77
C VAL A 29 1.96 -15.17 1.93
N ASP A 30 2.51 -16.37 1.87
CA ASP A 30 1.97 -17.48 1.08
C ASP A 30 0.83 -18.24 1.78
N ASN A 31 0.62 -17.99 3.09
CA ASN A 31 -0.49 -18.56 3.85
C ASN A 31 -1.79 -17.75 3.66
N TYR A 32 -1.74 -16.60 3.01
CA TYR A 32 -2.85 -15.69 2.81
C TYR A 32 -3.14 -15.47 1.34
N THR A 33 -4.42 -15.42 0.98
CA THR A 33 -4.83 -15.05 -0.38
C THR A 33 -4.49 -13.58 -0.67
N GLU A 34 -4.50 -13.22 -1.94
CA GLU A 34 -4.26 -11.85 -2.37
C GLU A 34 -5.28 -10.89 -1.73
N GLU A 35 -6.55 -11.28 -1.73
CA GLU A 35 -7.66 -10.50 -1.15
C GLU A 35 -7.46 -10.29 0.36
N GLN A 36 -7.03 -11.33 1.09
CA GLN A 36 -6.78 -11.23 2.54
C GLN A 36 -5.64 -10.26 2.84
N ARG A 37 -4.53 -10.34 2.08
CA ARG A 37 -3.41 -9.42 2.24
C ARG A 37 -3.81 -7.99 1.88
N TYR A 38 -4.55 -7.82 0.80
CA TYR A 38 -5.04 -6.52 0.36
C TYR A 38 -6.01 -5.89 1.36
N ALA A 39 -6.97 -6.66 1.87
CA ALA A 39 -7.91 -6.20 2.90
C ALA A 39 -7.19 -5.75 4.19
N MET A 40 -6.14 -6.48 4.59
CA MET A 40 -5.30 -6.09 5.73
C MET A 40 -4.59 -4.76 5.47
N LEU A 41 -4.00 -4.56 4.28
CA LEU A 41 -3.34 -3.31 3.91
C LEU A 41 -4.33 -2.14 3.85
N LYS A 42 -5.51 -2.33 3.25
CA LYS A 42 -6.59 -1.31 3.24
C LYS A 42 -7.01 -0.92 4.65
N LYS A 43 -7.07 -1.86 5.58
CA LYS A 43 -7.40 -1.57 6.98
C LYS A 43 -6.37 -0.64 7.62
N ILE A 44 -5.09 -0.86 7.37
CA ILE A 44 -4.01 0.01 7.85
C ILE A 44 -4.09 1.40 7.19
N ASP A 45 -4.26 1.43 5.87
CA ASP A 45 -4.37 2.65 5.09
C ASP A 45 -5.56 3.50 5.54
N HIS A 46 -6.73 2.88 5.68
CA HIS A 46 -7.94 3.55 6.17
C HIS A 46 -7.76 4.15 7.58
N ALA A 47 -7.10 3.42 8.49
CA ALA A 47 -6.79 3.93 9.82
C ALA A 47 -5.84 5.14 9.75
N ALA A 48 -4.84 5.09 8.88
CA ALA A 48 -3.91 6.20 8.64
C ALA A 48 -4.65 7.42 8.09
N ASN A 49 -5.48 7.25 7.07
CA ASN A 49 -6.26 8.32 6.44
C ASN A 49 -7.20 9.01 7.44
N ARG A 50 -7.92 8.21 8.24
CA ARG A 50 -8.77 8.73 9.33
C ARG A 50 -7.96 9.52 10.35
N GLY A 51 -6.80 9.01 10.78
CA GLY A 51 -5.91 9.70 11.71
C GLY A 51 -5.40 11.02 11.16
N GLY A 52 -5.12 11.09 9.86
CA GLY A 52 -4.68 12.30 9.16
C GLY A 52 -5.78 13.29 8.80
N ASN A 53 -7.04 12.98 9.11
CA ASN A 53 -8.21 13.73 8.63
C ASN A 53 -8.17 13.88 7.09
N LEU A 54 -7.80 12.81 6.40
CA LEU A 54 -7.79 12.78 4.94
C LEU A 54 -9.12 12.22 4.45
N CYS A 55 -9.71 12.91 3.50
CA CYS A 55 -10.88 12.47 2.76
C CYS A 55 -10.49 12.35 1.29
N ILE A 56 -10.51 11.13 0.77
CA ILE A 56 -10.20 10.87 -0.63
C ILE A 56 -11.53 10.87 -1.38
N GLN A 57 -11.64 11.77 -2.34
CA GLN A 57 -12.75 11.81 -3.28
C GLN A 57 -12.26 11.23 -4.60
N SER A 58 -12.97 10.23 -5.08
CA SER A 58 -12.66 9.55 -6.35
C SER A 58 -13.81 9.72 -7.33
N TYR A 59 -13.45 9.79 -8.60
CA TYR A 59 -14.40 9.84 -9.72
C TYR A 59 -14.00 8.79 -10.74
N GLY A 60 -14.98 8.12 -11.36
CA GLY A 60 -14.72 7.15 -12.40
C GLY A 60 -14.20 5.80 -11.90
N VAL A 61 -14.39 5.46 -10.61
CA VAL A 61 -13.98 4.15 -10.05
C VAL A 61 -14.69 3.00 -10.77
N GLU A 62 -15.88 3.25 -11.28
CA GLU A 62 -16.67 2.32 -12.10
C GLU A 62 -16.01 1.94 -13.43
N ASN A 63 -15.01 2.72 -13.87
CA ASN A 63 -14.23 2.42 -15.08
C ASN A 63 -13.05 1.46 -14.81
N ILE A 64 -12.76 1.14 -13.54
CA ILE A 64 -11.73 0.15 -13.21
C ILE A 64 -12.25 -1.23 -13.64
N PRO A 65 -11.48 -2.00 -14.46
CA PRO A 65 -11.90 -3.31 -14.87
C PRO A 65 -12.15 -4.24 -13.68
N SER A 66 -13.23 -5.01 -13.73
CA SER A 66 -13.52 -6.04 -12.71
C SER A 66 -12.68 -7.31 -12.87
N GLN A 67 -12.04 -7.48 -14.03
CA GLN A 67 -11.16 -8.61 -14.31
C GLN A 67 -9.71 -8.18 -14.18
N ASN A 68 -8.87 -9.06 -13.63
CA ASN A 68 -7.43 -8.86 -13.55
C ASN A 68 -6.77 -8.85 -14.94
N GLY A 69 -5.51 -8.39 -15.01
CA GLY A 69 -4.73 -8.35 -16.25
C GLY A 69 -4.62 -6.96 -16.88
N PHE A 70 -4.83 -5.92 -16.10
CA PHE A 70 -4.59 -4.52 -16.50
C PHE A 70 -3.49 -3.88 -15.67
N ILE A 71 -2.94 -2.78 -16.17
CA ILE A 71 -1.88 -2.00 -15.51
C ILE A 71 -2.36 -0.57 -15.33
N PHE A 72 -2.20 -0.03 -14.13
CA PHE A 72 -2.37 1.38 -13.87
C PHE A 72 -1.10 2.16 -14.25
N TYR A 73 -1.25 3.23 -14.99
CA TYR A 73 -0.20 4.23 -15.27
C TYR A 73 -0.62 5.58 -14.68
N PRO A 74 -0.54 5.75 -13.37
CA PRO A 74 -0.94 7.01 -12.75
C PRO A 74 0.08 8.12 -13.04
N ASN A 75 -0.39 9.37 -13.05
CA ASN A 75 0.49 10.53 -12.98
C ASN A 75 1.05 10.66 -11.56
N HIS A 76 2.06 9.86 -11.25
CA HIS A 76 2.62 9.68 -9.92
C HIS A 76 3.47 10.87 -9.50
N GLN A 77 3.12 11.50 -8.38
CA GLN A 77 3.81 12.67 -7.83
C GLN A 77 4.42 12.42 -6.44
N GLY A 78 4.01 11.36 -5.74
CA GLY A 78 4.50 11.07 -4.40
C GLY A 78 4.07 9.74 -3.81
N LEU A 79 4.70 9.35 -2.72
CA LEU A 79 4.45 8.07 -2.04
C LEU A 79 2.98 7.87 -1.63
N TYR A 80 2.25 8.96 -1.43
CA TYR A 80 0.86 8.90 -0.99
C TYR A 80 -0.10 8.46 -2.10
N ASP A 81 0.28 8.60 -3.35
CA ASP A 81 -0.60 8.26 -4.49
C ASP A 81 -0.98 6.77 -4.49
N VAL A 82 -0.06 5.89 -4.11
CA VAL A 82 -0.33 4.44 -4.00
C VAL A 82 -1.37 4.16 -2.92
N LEU A 83 -1.28 4.85 -1.78
CA LEU A 83 -2.27 4.75 -0.70
C LEU A 83 -3.62 5.28 -1.13
N ALA A 84 -3.65 6.43 -1.82
CA ALA A 84 -4.89 6.99 -2.35
C ALA A 84 -5.58 6.05 -3.36
N ILE A 85 -4.81 5.39 -4.23
CA ILE A 85 -5.34 4.38 -5.15
C ILE A 85 -5.83 3.16 -4.36
N MET A 86 -5.07 2.70 -3.35
CA MET A 86 -5.47 1.57 -2.51
C MET A 86 -6.78 1.83 -1.78
N GLU A 87 -6.99 3.03 -1.26
CA GLU A 87 -8.23 3.42 -0.57
C GLU A 87 -9.45 3.19 -1.45
N VAL A 88 -9.38 3.57 -2.73
CA VAL A 88 -10.53 3.59 -3.65
C VAL A 88 -10.62 2.38 -4.57
N CYS A 89 -9.52 1.70 -4.86
CA CYS A 89 -9.51 0.58 -5.79
C CYS A 89 -10.26 -0.62 -5.21
N PRO A 90 -11.27 -1.15 -5.93
CA PRO A 90 -12.09 -2.26 -5.42
C PRO A 90 -11.38 -3.63 -5.53
N VAL A 91 -10.35 -3.73 -6.37
CA VAL A 91 -9.63 -4.97 -6.65
C VAL A 91 -8.19 -4.90 -6.12
N PRO A 92 -7.61 -6.03 -5.68
CA PRO A 92 -6.19 -6.08 -5.33
C PRO A 92 -5.31 -5.69 -6.51
N PHE A 93 -4.20 -5.01 -6.22
CA PHE A 93 -3.15 -4.72 -7.19
C PHE A 93 -1.76 -4.83 -6.56
N SER A 94 -0.77 -5.08 -7.39
CA SER A 94 0.64 -5.02 -7.03
C SER A 94 1.27 -3.74 -7.56
N VAL A 95 2.48 -3.44 -7.13
CA VAL A 95 3.22 -2.25 -7.55
C VAL A 95 4.59 -2.62 -8.10
N VAL A 96 5.06 -1.82 -9.05
CA VAL A 96 6.46 -1.83 -9.47
C VAL A 96 7.15 -0.65 -8.77
N ALA A 97 8.18 -0.95 -8.00
CA ALA A 97 8.88 0.05 -7.20
C ALA A 97 10.40 -0.05 -7.37
N LYS A 98 11.09 1.03 -7.03
CA LYS A 98 12.55 1.07 -7.03
C LYS A 98 13.10 0.17 -5.92
N LYS A 99 14.16 -0.61 -6.20
CA LYS A 99 14.77 -1.57 -5.28
C LYS A 99 15.16 -0.97 -3.92
N GLU A 100 15.65 0.27 -3.93
CA GLU A 100 16.11 0.96 -2.71
C GLU A 100 14.99 1.20 -1.71
N VAL A 101 13.77 1.46 -2.19
CA VAL A 101 12.62 1.66 -1.29
C VAL A 101 12.13 0.35 -0.67
N GLY A 102 12.47 -0.79 -1.26
CA GLY A 102 12.19 -2.11 -0.71
C GLY A 102 12.91 -2.42 0.60
N ASN A 103 13.94 -1.66 0.96
CA ASN A 103 14.68 -1.82 2.22
C ASN A 103 14.20 -0.87 3.34
N VAL A 104 13.30 0.05 3.02
CA VAL A 104 12.76 0.98 4.02
C VAL A 104 11.83 0.22 4.97
N PRO A 105 12.05 0.30 6.30
CA PRO A 105 11.13 -0.29 7.28
C PRO A 105 9.69 0.18 7.02
N PHE A 106 8.72 -0.67 7.28
CA PHE A 106 7.31 -0.51 6.95
C PHE A 106 7.03 -0.75 5.45
N LEU A 107 7.69 -0.04 4.51
CA LEU A 107 7.50 -0.24 3.08
C LEU A 107 7.91 -1.66 2.65
N LYS A 108 9.00 -2.18 3.20
CA LYS A 108 9.43 -3.57 2.96
C LYS A 108 8.31 -4.57 3.21
N GLN A 109 7.62 -4.44 4.33
CA GLN A 109 6.54 -5.34 4.69
C GLN A 109 5.29 -5.14 3.81
N VAL A 110 4.96 -3.89 3.51
CA VAL A 110 3.87 -3.56 2.58
C VAL A 110 4.13 -4.17 1.21
N PHE A 111 5.33 -3.98 0.67
CA PHE A 111 5.72 -4.54 -0.63
C PHE A 111 5.72 -6.07 -0.63
N ALA A 112 6.15 -6.71 0.47
CA ALA A 112 6.04 -8.15 0.61
C ALA A 112 4.57 -8.61 0.55
N CYS A 113 3.67 -7.95 1.29
CA CYS A 113 2.25 -8.26 1.30
C CYS A 113 1.59 -8.03 -0.08
N MET A 114 2.03 -7.04 -0.84
CA MET A 114 1.55 -6.76 -2.21
C MET A 114 2.22 -7.65 -3.26
N LYS A 115 3.23 -8.45 -2.89
CA LYS A 115 4.12 -9.15 -3.84
C LYS A 115 4.64 -8.19 -4.91
N ALA A 116 5.15 -7.04 -4.47
CA ALA A 116 5.62 -5.96 -5.34
C ALA A 116 6.84 -6.39 -6.15
N PHE A 117 6.95 -5.86 -7.36
CA PHE A 117 8.11 -6.02 -8.23
C PHE A 117 9.11 -4.89 -7.94
N LEU A 118 10.28 -5.26 -7.44
CA LEU A 118 11.35 -4.30 -7.15
C LEU A 118 12.35 -4.32 -8.31
N ILE A 119 12.46 -3.20 -9.01
CA ILE A 119 13.36 -3.05 -10.15
C ILE A 119 14.63 -2.28 -9.78
N ASP A 120 15.75 -2.73 -10.30
CA ASP A 120 17.00 -2.00 -10.31
C ASP A 120 17.06 -1.19 -11.63
N ARG A 121 17.02 0.13 -11.52
CA ARG A 121 17.01 1.00 -12.71
C ARG A 121 18.36 1.09 -13.40
N ASP A 122 19.43 0.69 -12.72
CA ASP A 122 20.77 0.68 -13.25
C ASP A 122 21.10 -0.62 -13.97
N ASP A 123 20.26 -1.65 -13.82
CA ASP A 123 20.36 -2.93 -14.52
C ASP A 123 19.32 -3.04 -15.63
N ILE A 124 19.72 -2.73 -16.86
CA ILE A 124 18.86 -2.74 -18.05
C ILE A 124 18.45 -4.17 -18.49
N LYS A 125 19.00 -5.20 -17.87
CA LYS A 125 18.78 -6.62 -18.25
C LYS A 125 17.77 -7.37 -17.38
N GLN A 126 17.09 -6.69 -16.48
CA GLN A 126 16.02 -7.30 -15.70
C GLN A 126 14.71 -7.41 -16.46
#